data_45b064cf78a847e67ab5a0945b10c248
#
_entry.id   45b064cf78a847e67ab5a0945b10c248
#
_cell.length_a   1.000
_cell.length_b   1.000
_cell.length_c   1.000
_cell.angle_alpha   90.00
_cell.angle_beta   90.00
_cell.angle_gamma   90.00
#
_symmetry.space_group_name_H-M   'P 1'
#
loop_
_entity.id
_entity.type
_entity.pdbx_description
1 polymer ?
#
loop_
_entity_poly.entity_id
_entity_poly.type
_entity_poly.pdbx_seq_one_letter_code
_entity_poly.pdbx_strand_id
1 'polypeptide(L)' 'MPELNCISELKKLLDANCKIEKVEPPVYASDAEVNIVKVSIVCPDGKSHTIKAYKEEASTLREFIRTHK' A
#
# COMPACT_ATOMS: atom_id res chain seq x y z
N MET A 1 17.68 9.60 -2.78
CA MET A 1 17.15 8.44 -3.45
C MET A 1 15.66 8.58 -3.67
N PRO A 2 15.19 8.40 -4.89
CA PRO A 2 13.77 8.55 -5.15
C PRO A 2 12.95 7.46 -4.45
N GLU A 3 11.79 7.84 -4.00
CA GLU A 3 10.86 6.88 -3.42
C GLU A 3 10.23 6.06 -4.53
N LEU A 4 9.80 4.87 -4.17
CA LEU A 4 9.05 4.05 -5.10
C LEU A 4 7.72 4.75 -5.40
N ASN A 5 7.27 4.64 -6.65
CA ASN A 5 6.05 5.32 -7.05
C ASN A 5 4.86 4.91 -6.21
N CYS A 6 4.75 3.64 -5.89
CA CYS A 6 3.60 3.17 -5.11
C CYS A 6 3.62 3.74 -3.70
N ILE A 7 4.79 3.85 -3.09
CA ILE A 7 4.90 4.41 -1.75
C ILE A 7 4.58 5.90 -1.77
N SER A 8 5.09 6.60 -2.76
CA SER A 8 4.85 8.03 -2.88
C SER A 8 3.36 8.31 -3.04
N GLU A 9 2.69 7.53 -3.87
CA GLU A 9 1.25 7.70 -4.07
C GLU A 9 0.47 7.39 -2.81
N LEU A 10 0.86 6.32 -2.13
CA LEU A 10 0.19 5.96 -0.90
C LEU A 10 0.32 7.06 0.14
N LYS A 11 1.52 7.63 0.27
CA LYS A 11 1.73 8.72 1.22
C LYS A 11 0.84 9.92 0.90
N LYS A 12 0.71 10.25 -0.37
CA LYS A 12 -0.14 11.37 -0.77
C LYS A 12 -1.58 11.11 -0.39
N LEU A 13 -2.06 9.89 -0.61
CA LEU A 13 -3.43 9.56 -0.28
C LEU A 13 -3.67 9.61 1.22
N LEU A 14 -2.73 9.09 1.99
CA LEU A 14 -2.87 9.12 3.44
C LEU A 14 -2.82 10.56 3.96
N ASP A 15 -2.00 11.41 3.33
CA ASP A 15 -1.95 12.82 3.68
C ASP A 15 -3.28 13.51 3.39
N ALA A 16 -4.00 13.02 2.43
CA ALA A 16 -5.31 13.58 2.07
C ALA A 16 -6.43 13.00 2.92
N ASN A 17 -6.08 12.35 4.03
CA ASN A 17 -7.04 11.74 4.96
C ASN A 17 -7.71 10.49 4.42
N CYS A 18 -7.15 9.91 3.37
CA CYS A 18 -7.65 8.64 2.89
C CYS A 18 -7.15 7.53 3.81
N LYS A 19 -7.85 6.41 3.80
CA LYS A 19 -7.52 5.30 4.68
C LYS A 19 -7.36 4.03 3.90
N ILE A 20 -6.49 3.16 4.39
CA ILE A 20 -6.32 1.85 3.80
C ILE A 20 -7.52 1.00 4.18
N GLU A 21 -8.23 0.53 3.18
CA GLU A 21 -9.41 -0.30 3.38
C GLU A 21 -9.06 -1.77 3.40
N LYS A 22 -8.18 -2.17 2.50
CA LYS A 22 -7.89 -3.59 2.34
C LYS A 22 -6.49 -3.75 1.76
N VAL A 23 -5.80 -4.77 2.20
CA VAL A 23 -4.48 -5.12 1.67
C VAL A 23 -4.52 -6.58 1.24
N GLU A 24 -4.14 -6.85 0.01
CA GLU A 24 -4.13 -8.20 -0.53
C GLU A 24 -2.78 -8.49 -1.16
N PRO A 25 -2.11 -9.55 -0.76
CA PRO A 25 -2.44 -10.40 0.39
C PRO A 25 -2.21 -9.65 1.70
N PRO A 26 -2.76 -10.17 2.81
CA PRO A 26 -2.64 -9.49 4.10
C PRO A 26 -1.20 -9.17 4.45
N VAL A 27 -1.01 -8.03 5.08
CA VAL A 27 0.32 -7.55 5.42
C VAL A 27 1.06 -8.52 6.34
N TYR A 28 0.33 -9.14 7.21
CA TYR A 28 0.94 -10.05 8.19
C TYR A 28 1.07 -11.49 7.70
N ALA A 29 0.73 -11.74 6.45
CA ALA A 29 0.96 -13.06 5.89
C ALA A 29 2.46 -13.31 5.79
N SER A 30 2.88 -14.49 6.18
CA SER A 30 4.30 -14.81 6.22
C SER A 30 4.79 -15.46 4.93
N ASP A 31 4.00 -15.44 3.90
CA ASP A 31 4.36 -16.06 2.64
C ASP A 31 5.41 -15.22 1.95
N ALA A 32 6.64 -15.72 1.93
CA ALA A 32 7.75 -14.99 1.35
C ALA A 32 7.69 -14.94 -0.18
N GLU A 33 6.83 -15.71 -0.78
CA GLU A 33 6.75 -15.77 -2.24
C GLU A 33 5.75 -14.82 -2.82
N VAL A 34 5.15 -13.99 -1.99
CA VAL A 34 4.21 -13.00 -2.47
C VAL A 34 4.94 -11.93 -3.26
N ASN A 35 4.67 -11.85 -4.55
CA ASN A 35 5.32 -10.90 -5.42
C ASN A 35 4.44 -9.73 -5.80
N ILE A 36 3.19 -9.75 -5.38
CA ILE A 36 2.25 -8.70 -5.72
C ILE A 36 1.47 -8.33 -4.46
N VAL A 37 1.36 -7.03 -4.21
CA VAL A 37 0.56 -6.51 -3.12
C VAL A 37 -0.40 -5.48 -3.70
N LYS A 38 -1.68 -5.63 -3.38
CA LYS A 38 -2.70 -4.68 -3.77
C LYS A 38 -3.24 -4.00 -2.53
N VAL A 39 -3.28 -2.69 -2.57
CA VAL A 39 -3.81 -1.92 -1.45
C VAL A 39 -5.00 -1.12 -1.94
N SER A 40 -6.14 -1.32 -1.30
CA SER A 40 -7.34 -0.55 -1.59
C SER A 40 -7.46 0.58 -0.58
N ILE A 41 -7.68 1.79 -1.08
CA ILE A 41 -7.70 2.98 -0.24
C ILE A 41 -9.00 3.71 -0.50
N VAL A 42 -9.65 4.14 0.58
CA VAL A 42 -10.89 4.90 0.49
C VAL A 42 -10.66 6.28 1.04
N CYS A 43 -11.13 7.27 0.31
CA CYS A 43 -10.96 8.66 0.70
C CYS A 43 -12.28 9.22 1.22
N PRO A 44 -12.22 10.27 2.06
CA PRO A 44 -13.42 10.82 2.69
C PRO A 44 -14.40 11.44 1.71
N ASP A 45 -13.94 11.77 0.51
CA ASP A 45 -14.84 12.33 -0.50
C ASP A 45 -15.58 11.26 -1.29
N GLY A 46 -15.42 10.00 -0.91
CA GLY A 46 -16.11 8.90 -1.55
C GLY A 46 -15.33 8.23 -2.66
N LYS A 47 -14.16 8.72 -2.95
CA LYS A 47 -13.33 8.11 -4.00
C LYS A 47 -12.52 6.95 -3.44
N SER A 48 -12.22 6.01 -4.31
CA SER A 48 -11.37 4.89 -3.91
C SER A 48 -10.24 4.74 -4.91
N HIS A 49 -9.14 4.23 -4.41
CA HIS A 49 -7.93 4.04 -5.20
C HIS A 49 -7.35 2.66 -4.92
N THR A 50 -6.66 2.13 -5.90
CA THR A 50 -5.98 0.86 -5.73
C THR A 50 -4.53 1.04 -6.13
N ILE A 51 -3.63 0.63 -5.26
CA ILE A 51 -2.20 0.70 -5.51
C ILE A 51 -1.69 -0.72 -5.62
N LYS A 52 -0.94 -1.00 -6.68
CA LYS A 52 -0.35 -2.31 -6.88
C LYS A 52 1.16 -2.18 -6.85
N ALA A 53 1.79 -3.12 -6.19
CA ALA A 53 3.24 -3.16 -6.12
C ALA A 53 3.71 -4.57 -6.47
N TYR A 54 4.85 -4.65 -7.14
CA TYR A 54 5.39 -5.91 -7.63
C TYR A 54 6.81 -6.10 -7.14
N LYS A 55 7.17 -7.36 -6.89
CA LYS A 55 8.55 -7.73 -6.55
C LYS A 55 9.06 -6.93 -5.38
N GLU A 56 10.16 -6.22 -5.56
CA GLU A 56 10.77 -5.45 -4.48
C GLU A 56 9.85 -4.36 -3.95
N GLU A 57 9.08 -3.77 -4.85
CA GLU A 57 8.12 -2.74 -4.42
C GLU A 57 7.07 -3.33 -3.50
N ALA A 58 6.65 -4.55 -3.80
CA ALA A 58 5.66 -5.20 -2.95
C ALA A 58 6.19 -5.37 -1.53
N SER A 59 7.44 -5.78 -1.41
CA SER A 59 8.05 -5.96 -0.11
C SER A 59 8.13 -4.64 0.65
N THR A 60 8.57 -3.60 -0.05
CA THR A 60 8.68 -2.28 0.57
C THR A 60 7.32 -1.74 0.97
N LEU A 61 6.32 -1.95 0.12
CA LEU A 61 4.97 -1.49 0.42
C LEU A 61 4.41 -2.19 1.65
N ARG A 62 4.64 -3.49 1.75
CA ARG A 62 4.17 -4.24 2.91
C ARG A 62 4.81 -3.72 4.19
N GLU A 63 6.11 -3.44 4.14
CA GLU A 63 6.80 -2.90 5.31
C GLU A 63 6.23 -1.55 5.70
N PHE A 64 5.99 -0.71 4.72
CA PHE A 64 5.43 0.61 4.98
C PHE A 64 4.08 0.50 5.68
N ILE A 65 3.21 -0.34 5.14
CA ILE A 65 1.87 -0.49 5.71
C ILE A 65 1.96 -1.07 7.11
N ARG A 66 2.85 -2.01 7.30
CA ARG A 66 3.01 -2.68 8.57
C ARG A 66 3.40 -1.72 9.69
N THR A 67 4.24 -0.75 9.35
CA THR A 67 4.72 0.21 10.34
C THR A 67 3.87 1.46 10.43
N HIS A 68 2.99 1.64 9.46
CA HIS A 68 2.25 2.90 9.38
C HIS A 68 1.12 3.01 10.39
N LYS A 69 0.53 2.01 10.74
CA LYS A 69 -0.63 2.07 11.64
C LYS A 69 -0.91 3.44 12.24
#